data_b0537eefe729e789edbc008d812db74d
#
_entry.id   b0537eefe729e789edbc008d812db74d
#
_cell.length_a   1.000
_cell.length_b   1.000
_cell.length_c   1.000
_cell.angle_alpha   90.00
_cell.angle_beta   90.00
_cell.angle_gamma   90.00
#
_symmetry.space_group_name_H-M   'P 1'
#
loop_
_entity.id
_entity.type
_entity.pdbx_description
1 polymer ?
#
loop_
_entity_poly.entity_id
_entity_poly.type
_entity_poly.pdbx_seq_one_letter_code
_entity_poly.pdbx_strand_id
1 'polypeptide(L)'
;MAVAVCTIYLRIPENHSLKGKRQVLQSLMARVRKGHNVSIAELDQQDSWQASTLGVACVSPDSAYAHGLLTKVVQAISAYHLDVDILDYEIEIY
;
A
#
# COMPACT_ATOMS: atom_id res chain seq x y z
N MET A 1 3.71 19.94 -11.95
CA MET A 1 4.02 18.87 -10.98
C MET A 1 2.72 18.25 -10.50
N ALA A 2 2.64 16.94 -10.51
CA ALA A 2 1.53 16.21 -9.94
C ALA A 2 1.99 15.45 -8.69
N VAL A 3 1.18 15.46 -7.66
CA VAL A 3 1.33 14.61 -6.47
C VAL A 3 0.16 13.64 -6.47
N ALA A 4 0.46 12.36 -6.53
CA ALA A 4 -0.55 11.32 -6.52
C ALA A 4 -0.49 10.54 -5.20
N VAL A 5 -1.65 10.28 -4.63
CA VAL A 5 -1.79 9.56 -3.35
C VAL A 5 -2.77 8.41 -3.56
N CYS A 6 -2.38 7.22 -3.13
CA CYS A 6 -3.26 6.05 -3.09
C CYS A 6 -3.47 5.65 -1.65
N THR A 7 -4.73 5.48 -1.26
CA THR A 7 -5.10 4.91 0.03
C THR A 7 -5.56 3.48 -0.24
N ILE A 8 -4.97 2.51 0.47
CA ILE A 8 -5.23 1.09 0.27
C ILE A 8 -5.75 0.50 1.59
N TYR A 9 -6.92 -0.12 1.52
CA TYR A 9 -7.57 -0.76 2.66
C TYR A 9 -7.32 -2.25 2.61
N LEU A 10 -6.63 -2.78 3.64
CA LEU A 10 -6.17 -4.16 3.68
C LEU A 10 -6.83 -4.95 4.80
N ARG A 11 -6.98 -6.24 4.57
CA ARG A 11 -7.32 -7.23 5.56
C ARG A 11 -6.26 -8.32 5.59
N ILE A 12 -5.90 -8.76 6.81
CA ILE A 12 -4.91 -9.82 7.06
C ILE A 12 -5.63 -10.93 7.86
N PRO A 13 -6.44 -11.79 7.20
CA PRO A 13 -7.43 -12.62 7.90
C PRO A 13 -6.83 -13.68 8.82
N GLU A 14 -5.64 -14.20 8.48
CA GLU A 14 -5.00 -15.27 9.27
C GLU A 14 -4.11 -14.75 10.39
N ASN A 15 -4.03 -13.43 10.57
CA ASN A 15 -3.14 -12.84 11.56
C ASN A 15 -3.81 -12.76 12.93
N HIS A 16 -3.08 -13.12 13.99
CA HIS A 16 -3.57 -13.15 15.35
C HIS A 16 -2.74 -12.36 16.34
N SER A 17 -1.87 -11.46 15.86
CA SER A 17 -1.06 -10.61 16.73
C SER A 17 -0.60 -9.33 16.03
N LEU A 18 -0.31 -8.29 16.79
CA LEU A 18 0.33 -7.06 16.25
C LEU A 18 1.72 -7.34 15.72
N LYS A 19 2.46 -8.25 16.37
CA LYS A 19 3.80 -8.64 15.90
C LYS A 19 3.73 -9.27 14.51
N GLY A 20 2.81 -10.21 14.31
CA GLY A 20 2.61 -10.85 13.01
C GLY A 20 2.19 -9.86 11.93
N LYS A 21 1.28 -8.95 12.27
CA LYS A 21 0.87 -7.88 11.34
C LYS A 21 2.04 -7.01 10.93
N ARG A 22 2.86 -6.57 11.89
CA ARG A 22 4.04 -5.75 11.59
C ARG A 22 5.00 -6.45 10.64
N GLN A 23 5.23 -7.75 10.83
CA GLN A 23 6.08 -8.54 9.96
C GLN A 23 5.54 -8.60 8.53
N VAL A 24 4.25 -8.84 8.37
CA VAL A 24 3.59 -8.86 7.05
C VAL A 24 3.69 -7.50 6.38
N LEU A 25 3.35 -6.43 7.08
CA LEU A 25 3.36 -5.07 6.51
C LEU A 25 4.78 -4.60 6.19
N GLN A 26 5.77 -4.90 7.04
CA GLN A 26 7.17 -4.55 6.76
C GLN A 26 7.67 -5.25 5.50
N SER A 27 7.35 -6.53 5.34
CA SER A 27 7.70 -7.27 4.13
C SER A 27 7.04 -6.69 2.89
N LEU A 28 5.74 -6.40 2.96
CA LEU A 28 4.98 -5.81 1.88
C LEU A 28 5.54 -4.43 1.49
N MET A 29 5.72 -3.55 2.47
CA MET A 29 6.21 -2.20 2.20
C MET A 29 7.64 -2.19 1.68
N ALA A 30 8.50 -3.10 2.16
CA ALA A 30 9.87 -3.23 1.66
C ALA A 30 9.88 -3.64 0.18
N ARG A 31 9.02 -4.57 -0.21
CA ARG A 31 8.89 -4.99 -1.61
C ARG A 31 8.41 -3.85 -2.50
N VAL A 32 7.43 -3.08 -2.03
CA VAL A 32 6.92 -1.91 -2.77
C VAL A 32 8.04 -0.90 -2.98
N ARG A 33 8.77 -0.55 -1.93
CA ARG A 33 9.87 0.41 -2.01
C ARG A 33 10.99 -0.05 -2.94
N LYS A 34 11.30 -1.33 -2.95
CA LYS A 34 12.35 -1.90 -3.79
C LYS A 34 11.99 -1.84 -5.27
N GLY A 35 10.73 -2.06 -5.61
CA GLY A 35 10.27 -2.14 -6.99
C GLY A 35 9.69 -0.84 -7.56
N HIS A 36 9.44 0.16 -6.74
CA HIS A 36 8.72 1.37 -7.15
C HIS A 36 9.25 2.61 -6.43
N ASN A 37 9.37 3.70 -7.17
CA ASN A 37 9.81 4.98 -6.59
C ASN A 37 8.61 5.69 -5.94
N VAL A 38 8.22 5.21 -4.77
CA VAL A 38 7.10 5.75 -4.01
C VAL A 38 7.46 5.84 -2.53
N SER A 39 6.72 6.69 -1.81
CA SER A 39 6.69 6.70 -0.37
C SER A 39 5.48 5.89 0.10
N ILE A 40 5.66 5.03 1.10
CA ILE A 40 4.58 4.18 1.62
C ILE A 40 4.65 4.12 3.15
N ALA A 41 3.49 4.17 3.79
CA ALA A 41 3.36 4.08 5.24
C ALA A 41 2.00 3.51 5.65
N GLU A 42 1.94 2.91 6.82
CA GLU A 42 0.66 2.60 7.45
C GLU A 42 0.08 3.88 8.05
N LEU A 43 -1.17 4.21 7.69
CA LEU A 43 -1.82 5.46 8.10
C LEU A 43 -2.78 5.29 9.26
N ASP A 44 -3.46 4.16 9.34
CA ASP A 44 -4.55 3.95 10.29
C ASP A 44 -4.68 2.48 10.65
N GLN A 45 -5.45 2.21 11.70
CA GLN A 45 -5.71 0.87 12.23
C GLN A 45 -4.45 0.16 12.74
N GLN A 46 -3.49 0.94 13.26
CA GLN A 46 -2.24 0.39 13.77
C GLN A 46 -2.45 -0.62 14.91
N ASP A 47 -3.51 -0.47 15.70
CA ASP A 47 -3.83 -1.35 16.82
C ASP A 47 -4.69 -2.55 16.43
N SER A 48 -5.16 -2.62 15.19
CA SER A 48 -5.93 -3.77 14.70
C SER A 48 -5.00 -4.89 14.28
N TRP A 49 -5.35 -6.13 14.63
CA TRP A 49 -4.55 -7.30 14.24
C TRP A 49 -4.77 -7.70 12.77
N GLN A 50 -5.94 -7.41 12.23
CA GLN A 50 -6.39 -7.97 10.95
C GLN A 50 -6.77 -6.91 9.92
N ALA A 51 -6.55 -5.65 10.21
CA ALA A 51 -6.85 -4.56 9.30
C ALA A 51 -5.71 -3.55 9.27
N SER A 52 -5.53 -2.94 8.11
CA SER A 52 -4.54 -1.87 7.94
C SER A 52 -4.99 -0.93 6.82
N THR A 53 -4.62 0.33 6.96
CA THR A 53 -4.78 1.33 5.91
C THR A 53 -3.40 1.84 5.53
N LEU A 54 -3.01 1.64 4.28
CA LEU A 54 -1.73 2.11 3.75
C LEU A 54 -1.92 3.36 2.90
N GLY A 55 -0.99 4.27 3.01
CA GLY A 55 -0.86 5.41 2.09
C GLY A 55 0.37 5.24 1.23
N VAL A 56 0.21 5.49 -0.07
CA VAL A 56 1.30 5.46 -1.06
C VAL A 56 1.28 6.77 -1.82
N ALA A 57 2.42 7.42 -1.95
CA ALA A 57 2.50 8.71 -2.64
C ALA A 57 3.66 8.75 -3.61
N CYS A 58 3.47 9.52 -4.69
CA CYS A 58 4.54 9.80 -5.63
C CYS A 58 4.39 11.20 -6.23
N VAL A 59 5.49 11.71 -6.77
CA VAL A 59 5.55 12.99 -7.47
C VAL A 59 6.00 12.72 -8.91
N SER A 60 5.34 13.38 -9.87
CA SER A 60 5.69 13.27 -11.29
C SER A 60 5.36 14.58 -12.00
N PRO A 61 6.07 14.93 -13.10
CA PRO A 61 5.63 16.02 -13.97
C PRO A 61 4.30 15.68 -14.68
N ASP A 62 3.99 14.39 -14.85
CA ASP A 62 2.86 13.87 -15.60
C ASP A 62 1.88 13.14 -14.68
N SER A 63 0.64 13.64 -14.60
CA SER A 63 -0.39 13.06 -13.73
C SER A 63 -0.82 11.67 -14.20
N ALA A 64 -0.85 11.41 -15.50
CA ALA A 64 -1.20 10.09 -16.04
C ALA A 64 -0.14 9.05 -15.64
N TYR A 65 1.14 9.41 -15.70
CA TYR A 65 2.22 8.53 -15.25
C TYR A 65 2.12 8.26 -13.73
N ALA A 66 1.87 9.30 -12.94
CA ALA A 66 1.71 9.15 -11.49
C ALA A 66 0.56 8.21 -11.13
N HIS A 67 -0.59 8.37 -11.79
CA HIS A 67 -1.74 7.48 -11.61
C HIS A 67 -1.37 6.03 -11.98
N GLY A 68 -0.74 5.85 -13.12
CA GLY A 68 -0.31 4.52 -13.59
C GLY A 68 0.68 3.84 -12.65
N LEU A 69 1.60 4.60 -12.07
CA LEU A 69 2.56 4.09 -11.09
C LEU A 69 1.84 3.55 -9.84
N LEU A 70 0.89 4.30 -9.31
CA LEU A 70 0.12 3.85 -8.13
C LEU A 70 -0.76 2.64 -8.45
N THR A 71 -1.33 2.58 -9.65
CA THR A 71 -2.08 1.39 -10.10
C THR A 71 -1.16 0.16 -10.14
N LYS A 72 0.07 0.31 -10.62
CA LYS A 72 1.06 -0.78 -10.62
C LYS A 72 1.42 -1.23 -9.20
N VAL A 73 1.48 -0.30 -8.25
CA VAL A 73 1.73 -0.66 -6.84
C VAL A 73 0.59 -1.54 -6.31
N VAL A 74 -0.66 -1.17 -6.56
CA VAL A 74 -1.83 -1.97 -6.15
C VAL A 74 -1.77 -3.37 -6.77
N GLN A 75 -1.48 -3.45 -8.07
CA GLN A 75 -1.34 -4.73 -8.78
C GLN A 75 -0.21 -5.57 -8.20
N ALA A 76 0.93 -4.96 -7.88
CA ALA A 76 2.07 -5.65 -7.29
C ALA A 76 1.72 -6.24 -5.92
N ILE A 77 1.05 -5.47 -5.07
CA ILE A 77 0.60 -5.95 -3.75
C ILE A 77 -0.32 -7.16 -3.90
N SER A 78 -1.24 -7.11 -4.85
CA SER A 78 -2.14 -8.24 -5.13
C SER A 78 -1.39 -9.49 -5.62
N ALA A 79 -0.25 -9.30 -6.27
CA ALA A 79 0.57 -10.39 -6.80
C ALA A 79 1.57 -10.94 -5.79
N TYR A 80 1.85 -10.24 -4.71
CA TYR A 80 2.68 -10.77 -3.64
C TYR A 80 1.93 -11.91 -2.95
N HIS A 81 2.56 -13.05 -2.80
CA HIS A 81 1.95 -14.20 -2.14
C HIS A 81 2.01 -14.05 -0.60
N LEU A 82 1.46 -12.95 -0.12
CA LEU A 82 1.28 -12.67 1.29
C LEU A 82 -0.19 -12.88 1.64
N ASP A 83 -0.47 -13.26 2.89
CA ASP A 83 -1.85 -13.47 3.36
C ASP A 83 -2.55 -12.13 3.62
N VAL A 84 -2.68 -11.34 2.55
CA VAL A 84 -3.25 -9.99 2.58
C VAL A 84 -4.29 -9.86 1.48
N ASP A 85 -5.47 -9.38 1.85
CA ASP A 85 -6.54 -9.05 0.90
C ASP A 85 -6.64 -7.54 0.76
N ILE A 86 -6.69 -7.04 -0.47
CA ILE A 86 -7.04 -5.65 -0.75
C ILE A 86 -8.57 -5.56 -0.77
N LEU A 87 -9.14 -4.83 0.19
CA LEU A 87 -10.59 -4.61 0.24
C LEU A 87 -11.04 -3.53 -0.73
N ASP A 88 -10.25 -2.47 -0.84
CA ASP A 88 -10.53 -1.33 -1.70
C ASP A 88 -9.28 -0.45 -1.82
N TYR A 89 -9.27 0.44 -2.79
CA TYR A 89 -8.25 1.49 -2.89
C TYR A 89 -8.81 2.72 -3.61
N GLU A 90 -8.20 3.86 -3.34
CA GLU A 90 -8.57 5.14 -3.94
C GLU A 90 -7.30 5.87 -4.37
N ILE A 91 -7.33 6.48 -5.56
CA ILE A 91 -6.21 7.30 -6.06
C ILE A 91 -6.71 8.73 -6.23
N GLU A 92 -5.97 9.68 -5.66
CA GLU A 92 -6.23 11.11 -5.79
C GLU A 92 -5.00 11.80 -6.37
N ILE A 93 -5.24 12.73 -7.29
CA ILE A 93 -4.18 13.52 -7.93
C ILE A 93 -4.33 14.98 -7.49
N TYR A 94 -3.24 15.55 -7.03
CA TYR A 94 -3.19 16.95 -6.59
C TYR A 94 -2.29 17.79 -7.48
#